data_7dd37e331f2b8102ff11d826b6dae8d0
#
_entry.id   7dd37e331f2b8102ff11d826b6dae8d0
#
_cell.length_a   1.000
_cell.length_b   1.000
_cell.length_c   1.000
_cell.angle_alpha   90.00
_cell.angle_beta   90.00
_cell.angle_gamma   90.00
#
_symmetry.space_group_name_H-M   'P 1'
#
loop_
_entity.id
_entity.type
_entity.pdbx_description
1 polymer ?
#
loop_
_entity_poly.entity_id
_entity_poly.type
_entity_poly.pdbx_seq_one_letter_code
_entity_poly.pdbx_strand_id
1 'polypeptide(L)'
;MTSSPLTTDQMISIIQNGLRKAVSSKKVVIVGAGMAGLTAASLLKNAGHQVTIIEANDRVGGRAYTLRDPFSDRLYLNAGPLRIPNVHHLTLEYIRKFNLPVNEFINETPNDIIYANGIKTNQVNYKSNPDILNYPVAPNEKGKTSDVLLDQALQPFINFINQNPLTNWEIVEKRYGNISFGSFLNSYFSIGAVDMIGVLLDFEAFMGMSFLEVLREQVTFKSATKFYEITGGMDLLPKAFLPQLKENILFNQKLTRITQNGNSITIQTTDNKTANQYIMNADLAIIAIPFSLLRFVEIEPFHSISYYKRKAIREINYMSATKIGIEFKSRFWEKYGQFGGMSTTDLPTRLSLYPSTGIGTIGPAVVKASYTWADEALTLSALTEEERIHYALRDLSKIWGDQVYSEFVTGTSFNWSQNPFSVGAFTFFEPGQEEELNSYISSPEGRLHFAGEHTSRSHAWIQGAIESGIRAANEVNSIY
;
A
#
# COMPACT_ATOMS: atom_id res chain seq x y z
N MET A 1 13.23 20.99 -20.68
CA MET A 1 14.21 19.92 -20.48
C MET A 1 13.75 19.12 -19.30
N THR A 2 13.25 17.92 -19.50
CA THR A 2 12.93 17.01 -18.41
C THR A 2 14.25 16.59 -17.77
N SER A 3 14.49 16.98 -16.53
CA SER A 3 15.64 16.50 -15.76
C SER A 3 15.56 14.98 -15.65
N SER A 4 16.70 14.31 -15.76
CA SER A 4 16.77 12.88 -15.51
C SER A 4 16.14 12.53 -14.15
N PRO A 5 15.46 11.38 -14.03
CA PRO A 5 14.89 10.94 -12.76
C PRO A 5 15.97 10.93 -11.65
N LEU A 6 15.58 11.33 -10.44
CA LEU A 6 16.48 11.26 -9.28
C LEU A 6 16.81 9.80 -8.95
N THR A 7 18.08 9.52 -8.67
CA THR A 7 18.49 8.20 -8.15
C THR A 7 18.09 8.04 -6.68
N THR A 8 18.06 6.80 -6.20
CA THR A 8 17.79 6.51 -4.78
C THR A 8 18.78 7.24 -3.86
N ASP A 9 20.07 7.25 -4.19
CA ASP A 9 21.10 7.95 -3.41
C ASP A 9 20.89 9.46 -3.36
N GLN A 10 20.48 10.04 -4.49
CA GLN A 10 20.12 11.47 -4.52
C GLN A 10 18.92 11.78 -3.64
N MET A 11 17.89 10.90 -3.67
CA MET A 11 16.71 11.06 -2.81
C MET A 11 17.05 10.88 -1.33
N ILE A 12 17.91 9.94 -0.97
CA ILE A 12 18.44 9.79 0.40
C ILE A 12 19.17 11.06 0.84
N SER A 13 20.03 11.59 -0.02
CA SER A 13 20.72 12.86 0.27
C SER A 13 19.74 14.02 0.48
N ILE A 14 18.65 14.09 -0.31
CA ILE A 14 17.60 15.09 -0.13
C ILE A 14 16.87 14.91 1.20
N ILE A 15 16.57 13.67 1.62
CA ILE A 15 15.96 13.40 2.92
C ILE A 15 16.86 13.90 4.06
N GLN A 16 18.16 13.66 3.97
CA GLN A 16 19.16 14.02 4.99
C GLN A 16 19.42 15.52 5.04
N ASN A 17 19.69 16.14 3.91
CA ASN A 17 20.23 17.48 3.79
C ASN A 17 19.22 18.55 3.35
N GLY A 18 18.03 18.11 2.86
CA GLY A 18 17.02 18.98 2.26
C GLY A 18 17.29 19.31 0.79
N LEU A 19 16.37 20.05 0.19
CA LEU A 19 16.54 20.68 -1.13
C LEU A 19 17.44 21.92 -1.02
N ARG A 20 17.99 22.36 -2.15
CA ARG A 20 18.66 23.65 -2.23
C ARG A 20 17.70 24.75 -1.78
N LYS A 21 18.23 25.80 -1.15
CA LYS A 21 17.44 26.98 -0.78
C LYS A 21 16.81 27.61 -2.02
N ALA A 22 15.53 27.92 -1.93
CA ALA A 22 14.80 28.58 -3.00
C ALA A 22 15.41 29.96 -3.31
N VAL A 23 15.59 30.24 -4.58
CA VAL A 23 16.02 31.58 -5.03
C VAL A 23 14.92 32.62 -4.78
N SER A 24 13.66 32.19 -4.98
CA SER A 24 12.46 32.99 -4.71
C SER A 24 11.44 32.14 -3.97
N SER A 25 10.96 32.65 -2.83
CA SER A 25 9.92 31.98 -2.05
C SER A 25 8.59 32.00 -2.81
N LYS A 26 7.93 30.86 -2.86
CA LYS A 26 6.61 30.68 -3.49
C LYS A 26 5.58 30.26 -2.45
N LYS A 27 4.32 30.61 -2.68
CA LYS A 27 3.18 30.08 -1.95
C LYS A 27 2.78 28.75 -2.59
N VAL A 28 2.92 27.66 -1.86
CA VAL A 28 2.62 26.30 -2.34
C VAL A 28 1.53 25.68 -1.49
N VAL A 29 0.42 25.31 -2.14
CA VAL A 29 -0.63 24.51 -1.49
C VAL A 29 -0.39 23.04 -1.79
N ILE A 30 -0.41 22.21 -0.76
CA ILE A 30 -0.30 20.75 -0.86
C ILE A 30 -1.63 20.15 -0.44
N VAL A 31 -2.23 19.38 -1.34
CA VAL A 31 -3.51 18.72 -1.11
C VAL A 31 -3.27 17.29 -0.65
N GLY A 32 -3.54 17.03 0.62
CA GLY A 32 -3.38 15.75 1.29
C GLY A 32 -2.16 15.70 2.22
N ALA A 33 -2.41 15.33 3.49
CA ALA A 33 -1.40 15.09 4.52
C ALA A 33 -1.01 13.60 4.64
N GLY A 34 -1.01 12.86 3.52
CA GLY A 34 -0.42 11.53 3.40
C GLY A 34 1.11 11.60 3.31
N MET A 35 1.78 10.44 3.23
CA MET A 35 3.25 10.39 3.21
C MET A 35 3.88 11.23 2.08
N ALA A 36 3.28 11.23 0.89
CA ALA A 36 3.76 12.04 -0.24
C ALA A 36 3.66 13.55 0.04
N GLY A 37 2.49 14.00 0.53
CA GLY A 37 2.26 15.41 0.83
C GLY A 37 3.12 15.92 1.99
N LEU A 38 3.25 15.14 3.07
CA LEU A 38 4.09 15.47 4.22
C LEU A 38 5.58 15.55 3.82
N THR A 39 6.04 14.60 3.00
CA THR A 39 7.42 14.62 2.46
C THR A 39 7.66 15.89 1.64
N ALA A 40 6.77 16.18 0.69
CA ALA A 40 6.92 17.38 -0.14
C ALA A 40 6.86 18.66 0.69
N ALA A 41 5.92 18.76 1.64
CA ALA A 41 5.75 19.90 2.52
C ALA A 41 7.00 20.19 3.37
N SER A 42 7.54 19.14 4.00
CA SER A 42 8.75 19.24 4.82
C SER A 42 9.93 19.77 4.02
N LEU A 43 10.15 19.23 2.82
CA LEU A 43 11.25 19.62 1.95
C LEU A 43 11.11 21.07 1.44
N LEU A 44 9.91 21.45 0.99
CA LEU A 44 9.65 22.80 0.47
C LEU A 44 9.71 23.87 1.57
N LYS A 45 9.17 23.59 2.76
CA LYS A 45 9.28 24.49 3.91
C LYS A 45 10.74 24.72 4.28
N ASN A 46 11.54 23.65 4.33
CA ASN A 46 12.98 23.75 4.60
C ASN A 46 13.73 24.50 3.51
N ALA A 47 13.29 24.44 2.25
CA ALA A 47 13.87 25.20 1.16
C ALA A 47 13.54 26.70 1.23
N GLY A 48 12.53 27.12 2.00
CA GLY A 48 12.15 28.51 2.21
C GLY A 48 10.85 28.93 1.53
N HIS A 49 10.05 27.98 1.04
CA HIS A 49 8.71 28.26 0.50
C HIS A 49 7.66 28.43 1.61
N GLN A 50 6.60 29.18 1.30
CA GLN A 50 5.40 29.29 2.14
C GLN A 50 4.47 28.12 1.83
N VAL A 51 4.39 27.15 2.73
CA VAL A 51 3.64 25.90 2.52
C VAL A 51 2.35 25.90 3.34
N THR A 52 1.24 25.55 2.70
CA THR A 52 -0.03 25.22 3.35
C THR A 52 -0.46 23.83 2.91
N ILE A 53 -0.82 22.97 3.85
CA ILE A 53 -1.34 21.62 3.59
C ILE A 53 -2.83 21.64 3.89
N ILE A 54 -3.64 21.15 2.97
CA ILE A 54 -5.07 20.90 3.20
C ILE A 54 -5.30 19.40 3.31
N GLU A 55 -6.00 18.99 4.37
CA GLU A 55 -6.29 17.58 4.67
C GLU A 55 -7.78 17.42 4.97
N ALA A 56 -8.42 16.49 4.27
CA ALA A 56 -9.85 16.24 4.44
C ALA A 56 -10.19 15.53 5.76
N ASN A 57 -9.24 14.78 6.31
CA ASN A 57 -9.36 14.10 7.60
C ASN A 57 -9.01 15.04 8.77
N ASP A 58 -9.24 14.57 9.99
CA ASP A 58 -8.77 15.19 11.23
C ASP A 58 -7.40 14.65 11.69
N ARG A 59 -6.76 13.83 10.87
CA ARG A 59 -5.46 13.18 11.13
C ARG A 59 -4.55 13.21 9.91
N VAL A 60 -3.26 13.12 10.13
CA VAL A 60 -2.25 12.90 9.09
C VAL A 60 -2.10 11.41 8.75
N GLY A 61 -1.37 11.14 7.67
CA GLY A 61 -0.94 9.79 7.27
C GLY A 61 -1.74 9.20 6.11
N GLY A 62 -2.95 9.71 5.86
CA GLY A 62 -3.80 9.16 4.80
C GLY A 62 -4.00 7.65 4.98
N ARG A 63 -3.43 6.85 4.06
CA ARG A 63 -3.50 5.37 4.10
C ARG A 63 -2.53 4.71 5.08
N ALA A 64 -1.50 5.40 5.58
CA ALA A 64 -0.71 4.94 6.73
C ALA A 64 -1.50 5.18 8.03
N TYR A 65 -2.29 4.17 8.42
CA TYR A 65 -3.27 4.27 9.49
C TYR A 65 -3.23 3.06 10.41
N THR A 66 -3.30 3.35 11.72
CA THR A 66 -3.29 2.36 12.80
C THR A 66 -4.50 2.58 13.70
N LEU A 67 -5.32 1.55 13.88
CA LEU A 67 -6.46 1.52 14.79
C LEU A 67 -5.99 1.05 16.16
N ARG A 68 -6.42 1.77 17.21
CA ARG A 68 -6.17 1.40 18.61
C ARG A 68 -7.46 1.02 19.33
N ASP A 69 -8.54 1.74 19.09
CA ASP A 69 -9.86 1.34 19.55
C ASP A 69 -10.42 0.19 18.68
N PRO A 70 -11.10 -0.77 19.28
CA PRO A 70 -11.51 -0.94 20.68
C PRO A 70 -10.52 -1.79 21.51
N PHE A 71 -9.26 -1.93 21.09
CA PHE A 71 -8.28 -2.83 21.71
C PHE A 71 -7.79 -2.32 23.07
N SER A 72 -7.35 -3.27 23.89
CA SER A 72 -6.71 -2.99 25.17
C SER A 72 -5.46 -2.12 25.00
N ASP A 73 -5.07 -1.42 26.06
CA ASP A 73 -3.95 -0.46 26.04
C ASP A 73 -2.69 -1.03 25.39
N ARG A 74 -2.08 -0.23 24.51
CA ARG A 74 -0.90 -0.55 23.69
C ARG A 74 -1.10 -1.56 22.58
N LEU A 75 -2.27 -2.17 22.44
CA LEU A 75 -2.59 -3.04 21.33
C LEU A 75 -3.13 -2.22 20.15
N TYR A 76 -2.95 -2.74 18.94
CA TYR A 76 -3.35 -2.03 17.73
C TYR A 76 -3.49 -2.95 16.53
N LEU A 77 -4.22 -2.48 15.53
CA LEU A 77 -4.27 -3.04 14.18
C LEU A 77 -3.71 -2.02 13.17
N ASN A 78 -2.69 -2.37 12.43
CA ASN A 78 -2.29 -1.59 11.25
C ASN A 78 -3.32 -1.82 10.14
N ALA A 79 -4.28 -0.89 10.00
CA ALA A 79 -5.28 -0.90 8.94
C ALA A 79 -4.66 -0.63 7.57
N GLY A 80 -3.60 0.18 7.53
CA GLY A 80 -2.82 0.51 6.33
C GLY A 80 -1.65 -0.46 6.07
N PRO A 81 -0.43 0.07 5.82
CA PRO A 81 0.75 -0.73 5.51
C PRO A 81 1.03 -1.76 6.59
N LEU A 82 1.49 -2.94 6.15
CA LEU A 82 1.74 -4.08 7.02
C LEU A 82 3.20 -4.14 7.46
N ARG A 83 4.10 -4.00 6.50
CA ARG A 83 5.53 -4.28 6.65
C ARG A 83 6.36 -3.37 5.74
N ILE A 84 7.66 -3.29 6.00
CA ILE A 84 8.62 -2.47 5.25
C ILE A 84 9.78 -3.39 4.86
N PRO A 85 9.95 -3.72 3.56
CA PRO A 85 11.12 -4.46 3.08
C PRO A 85 12.42 -3.68 3.35
N ASN A 86 13.51 -4.38 3.67
CA ASN A 86 14.80 -3.73 3.90
C ASN A 86 15.40 -3.04 2.68
N VAL A 87 14.85 -3.26 1.50
CA VAL A 87 15.18 -2.57 0.24
C VAL A 87 14.42 -1.24 0.05
N HIS A 88 13.48 -0.90 0.93
CA HIS A 88 12.76 0.37 0.90
C HIS A 88 13.55 1.48 1.59
N HIS A 89 14.65 1.85 0.97
CA HIS A 89 15.68 2.73 1.55
C HIS A 89 15.15 4.12 1.96
N LEU A 90 14.23 4.73 1.19
CA LEU A 90 13.69 6.05 1.52
C LEU A 90 12.78 6.00 2.76
N THR A 91 11.98 4.94 2.87
CA THR A 91 11.12 4.71 4.04
C THR A 91 11.97 4.50 5.30
N LEU A 92 12.99 3.64 5.20
CA LEU A 92 13.91 3.35 6.31
C LEU A 92 14.73 4.59 6.69
N GLU A 93 15.11 5.43 5.72
CA GLU A 93 15.85 6.67 6.01
C GLU A 93 15.00 7.67 6.80
N TYR A 94 13.69 7.82 6.50
CA TYR A 94 12.81 8.64 7.33
C TYR A 94 12.59 8.04 8.72
N ILE A 95 12.46 6.72 8.85
CA ILE A 95 12.39 6.03 10.15
C ILE A 95 13.64 6.32 10.98
N ARG A 96 14.82 6.22 10.37
CA ARG A 96 16.11 6.57 11.00
C ARG A 96 16.15 8.06 11.39
N LYS A 97 15.78 8.95 10.47
CA LYS A 97 15.78 10.40 10.68
C LYS A 97 14.93 10.82 11.87
N PHE A 98 13.78 10.16 12.06
CA PHE A 98 12.86 10.44 13.15
C PHE A 98 13.08 9.56 14.38
N ASN A 99 14.10 8.71 14.36
CA ASN A 99 14.42 7.79 15.45
C ASN A 99 13.22 6.97 15.92
N LEU A 100 12.45 6.43 14.97
CA LEU A 100 11.27 5.61 15.26
C LEU A 100 11.69 4.18 15.64
N PRO A 101 11.06 3.57 16.65
CA PRO A 101 11.33 2.20 17.04
C PRO A 101 10.81 1.24 15.96
N VAL A 102 11.63 0.25 15.60
CA VAL A 102 11.27 -0.82 14.66
C VAL A 102 11.56 -2.18 15.25
N ASN A 103 10.79 -3.16 14.86
CA ASN A 103 11.07 -4.57 15.08
C ASN A 103 11.02 -5.33 13.75
N GLU A 104 11.64 -6.50 13.72
CA GLU A 104 11.53 -7.40 12.58
C GLU A 104 10.08 -7.89 12.46
N PHE A 105 9.55 -7.84 11.24
CA PHE A 105 8.26 -8.41 10.90
C PHE A 105 8.48 -9.84 10.41
N ILE A 106 7.98 -10.81 11.15
CA ILE A 106 8.06 -12.22 10.81
C ILE A 106 7.01 -12.53 9.76
N ASN A 107 7.46 -12.61 8.53
CA ASN A 107 6.59 -12.76 7.36
C ASN A 107 6.02 -14.18 7.25
N GLU A 108 6.86 -15.17 7.52
CA GLU A 108 6.51 -16.58 7.45
C GLU A 108 7.30 -17.39 8.47
N THR A 109 6.77 -18.53 8.86
CA THR A 109 7.41 -19.51 9.74
C THR A 109 7.23 -20.93 9.21
N PRO A 110 8.09 -21.89 9.60
CA PRO A 110 7.87 -23.30 9.25
C PRO A 110 6.53 -23.87 9.75
N ASN A 111 5.96 -23.28 10.81
CA ASN A 111 4.72 -23.72 11.43
C ASN A 111 3.47 -23.03 10.88
N ASP A 112 3.62 -22.11 9.92
CA ASP A 112 2.50 -21.44 9.30
C ASP A 112 1.46 -22.43 8.81
N ILE A 113 0.20 -22.18 9.17
CA ILE A 113 -0.89 -23.12 8.92
C ILE A 113 -1.51 -22.86 7.56
N ILE A 114 -1.78 -23.94 6.84
CA ILE A 114 -2.56 -23.95 5.61
C ILE A 114 -3.84 -24.71 5.89
N TYR A 115 -4.99 -24.09 5.58
CA TYR A 115 -6.29 -24.75 5.58
C TYR A 115 -6.93 -24.53 4.21
N ALA A 116 -6.88 -25.54 3.36
CA ALA A 116 -7.44 -25.48 2.00
C ALA A 116 -8.03 -26.83 1.60
N ASN A 117 -9.09 -26.82 0.78
CA ASN A 117 -9.82 -28.02 0.36
C ASN A 117 -10.30 -28.88 1.56
N GLY A 118 -10.61 -28.24 2.71
CA GLY A 118 -11.01 -28.92 3.94
C GLY A 118 -9.88 -29.63 4.67
N ILE A 119 -8.62 -29.46 4.25
CA ILE A 119 -7.45 -30.11 4.81
C ILE A 119 -6.62 -29.07 5.57
N LYS A 120 -6.33 -29.36 6.85
CA LYS A 120 -5.44 -28.59 7.68
C LYS A 120 -4.04 -29.19 7.68
N THR A 121 -3.04 -28.40 7.35
CA THR A 121 -1.62 -28.77 7.39
C THR A 121 -0.78 -27.58 7.83
N ASN A 122 0.57 -27.72 7.79
CA ASN A 122 1.49 -26.60 7.97
C ASN A 122 2.53 -26.58 6.85
N GLN A 123 3.34 -25.51 6.79
CA GLN A 123 4.34 -25.32 5.74
C GLN A 123 5.37 -26.46 5.67
N VAL A 124 5.80 -27.02 6.81
CA VAL A 124 6.75 -28.16 6.82
C VAL A 124 6.17 -29.38 6.12
N ASN A 125 4.93 -29.76 6.50
CA ASN A 125 4.26 -30.92 5.93
C ASN A 125 3.91 -30.70 4.46
N TYR A 126 3.43 -29.51 4.10
CA TYR A 126 3.13 -29.14 2.72
C TYR A 126 4.39 -29.21 1.84
N LYS A 127 5.53 -28.67 2.30
CA LYS A 127 6.79 -28.74 1.56
C LYS A 127 7.31 -30.17 1.41
N SER A 128 7.03 -31.05 2.37
CA SER A 128 7.43 -32.46 2.28
C SER A 128 6.48 -33.30 1.40
N ASN A 129 5.22 -32.94 1.31
CA ASN A 129 4.20 -33.58 0.49
C ASN A 129 3.25 -32.53 -0.11
N PRO A 130 3.63 -31.87 -1.22
CA PRO A 130 2.80 -30.83 -1.83
C PRO A 130 1.41 -31.29 -2.27
N ASP A 131 1.25 -32.56 -2.61
CA ASP A 131 -0.01 -33.12 -3.07
C ASP A 131 -1.05 -33.34 -1.95
N ILE A 132 -0.66 -33.12 -0.68
CA ILE A 132 -1.55 -33.32 0.49
C ILE A 132 -2.86 -32.50 0.41
N LEU A 133 -2.81 -31.33 -0.25
CA LEU A 133 -3.97 -30.44 -0.37
C LEU A 133 -4.93 -30.79 -1.52
N ASN A 134 -4.65 -31.86 -2.26
CA ASN A 134 -5.49 -32.42 -3.32
C ASN A 134 -5.87 -31.43 -4.45
N TYR A 135 -5.01 -30.48 -4.77
CA TYR A 135 -5.24 -29.64 -5.96
C TYR A 135 -5.17 -30.47 -7.25
N PRO A 136 -6.08 -30.25 -8.21
CA PRO A 136 -6.12 -31.03 -9.46
C PRO A 136 -5.04 -30.54 -10.46
N VAL A 137 -3.78 -30.62 -10.06
CA VAL A 137 -2.63 -30.21 -10.88
C VAL A 137 -2.29 -31.24 -11.95
N ALA A 138 -1.64 -30.83 -13.03
CA ALA A 138 -1.19 -31.73 -14.09
C ALA A 138 -0.09 -32.71 -13.60
N PRO A 139 0.11 -33.86 -14.27
CA PRO A 139 1.08 -34.86 -13.83
C PRO A 139 2.51 -34.36 -13.66
N ASN A 140 2.95 -33.40 -14.49
CA ASN A 140 4.28 -32.78 -14.42
C ASN A 140 4.42 -31.69 -13.33
N GLU A 141 3.30 -31.31 -12.69
CA GLU A 141 3.22 -30.32 -11.63
C GLU A 141 3.12 -30.99 -10.24
N LYS A 142 2.74 -32.27 -10.19
CA LYS A 142 2.66 -33.03 -8.94
C LYS A 142 3.99 -33.03 -8.19
N GLY A 143 3.89 -33.02 -6.86
CA GLY A 143 5.04 -33.00 -5.97
C GLY A 143 5.77 -31.64 -5.92
N LYS A 144 5.19 -30.59 -6.51
CA LYS A 144 5.72 -29.22 -6.44
C LYS A 144 4.82 -28.32 -5.63
N THR A 145 5.42 -27.47 -4.78
CA THR A 145 4.68 -26.46 -4.05
C THR A 145 4.29 -25.28 -4.96
N SER A 146 3.32 -24.47 -4.52
CA SER A 146 2.93 -23.23 -5.20
C SER A 146 4.10 -22.27 -5.43
N ASP A 147 5.00 -22.12 -4.44
CA ASP A 147 6.21 -21.30 -4.57
C ASP A 147 7.14 -21.80 -5.65
N VAL A 148 7.39 -23.12 -5.71
CA VAL A 148 8.26 -23.74 -6.72
C VAL A 148 7.69 -23.54 -8.11
N LEU A 149 6.37 -23.66 -8.29
CA LEU A 149 5.73 -23.42 -9.58
C LEU A 149 5.83 -21.95 -9.98
N LEU A 150 5.50 -21.04 -9.06
CA LEU A 150 5.63 -19.61 -9.32
C LEU A 150 7.06 -19.21 -9.69
N ASP A 151 8.04 -19.72 -8.94
CA ASP A 151 9.46 -19.47 -9.21
C ASP A 151 9.89 -19.99 -10.58
N GLN A 152 9.41 -21.15 -11.02
CA GLN A 152 9.67 -21.67 -12.37
C GLN A 152 9.22 -20.70 -13.46
N ALA A 153 8.10 -20.00 -13.26
CA ALA A 153 7.59 -19.04 -14.22
C ALA A 153 8.30 -17.67 -14.15
N LEU A 154 8.58 -17.17 -12.94
CA LEU A 154 9.06 -15.79 -12.75
C LEU A 154 10.58 -15.66 -12.70
N GLN A 155 11.31 -16.66 -12.20
CA GLN A 155 12.75 -16.55 -12.00
C GLN A 155 13.54 -16.23 -13.26
N PRO A 156 13.20 -16.74 -14.46
CA PRO A 156 13.85 -16.33 -15.70
C PRO A 156 13.76 -14.82 -15.96
N PHE A 157 12.60 -14.21 -15.69
CA PHE A 157 12.39 -12.77 -15.84
C PHE A 157 13.18 -11.97 -14.82
N ILE A 158 13.16 -12.39 -13.55
CA ILE A 158 13.89 -11.75 -12.47
C ILE A 158 15.39 -11.76 -12.77
N ASN A 159 15.94 -12.91 -13.19
CA ASN A 159 17.35 -13.05 -13.57
C ASN A 159 17.70 -12.15 -14.77
N PHE A 160 16.83 -12.10 -15.79
CA PHE A 160 17.03 -11.24 -16.95
C PHE A 160 17.02 -9.75 -16.57
N ILE A 161 16.04 -9.32 -15.78
CA ILE A 161 15.95 -7.93 -15.31
C ILE A 161 17.18 -7.54 -14.51
N ASN A 162 17.63 -8.38 -13.58
CA ASN A 162 18.76 -8.10 -12.70
C ASN A 162 20.11 -7.96 -13.44
N GLN A 163 20.27 -8.50 -14.65
CA GLN A 163 21.47 -8.32 -15.47
C GLN A 163 21.65 -6.87 -15.93
N ASN A 164 20.59 -6.18 -16.30
CA ASN A 164 20.59 -4.77 -16.69
C ASN A 164 19.19 -4.16 -16.45
N PRO A 165 18.88 -3.72 -15.22
CA PRO A 165 17.53 -3.32 -14.87
C PRO A 165 16.90 -2.27 -15.79
N LEU A 166 17.69 -1.24 -16.19
CA LEU A 166 17.16 -0.15 -17.00
C LEU A 166 16.68 -0.61 -18.39
N THR A 167 17.53 -1.36 -19.09
CA THR A 167 17.23 -1.80 -20.46
C THR A 167 16.28 -2.99 -20.48
N ASN A 168 16.47 -3.93 -19.54
CA ASN A 168 15.75 -5.20 -19.58
C ASN A 168 14.29 -5.05 -19.10
N TRP A 169 13.99 -4.07 -18.23
CA TRP A 169 12.60 -3.70 -17.93
C TRP A 169 11.86 -3.21 -19.18
N GLU A 170 12.45 -2.33 -19.98
CA GLU A 170 11.82 -1.85 -21.23
C GLU A 170 11.49 -2.98 -22.21
N ILE A 171 12.36 -3.99 -22.29
CA ILE A 171 12.12 -5.18 -23.14
C ILE A 171 10.94 -5.99 -22.62
N VAL A 172 10.86 -6.21 -21.30
CA VAL A 172 9.77 -6.96 -20.66
C VAL A 172 8.46 -6.19 -20.78
N GLU A 173 8.46 -4.87 -20.53
CA GLU A 173 7.30 -3.99 -20.67
C GLU A 173 6.71 -4.08 -22.09
N LYS A 174 7.52 -3.94 -23.13
CA LYS A 174 7.05 -4.02 -24.52
C LYS A 174 6.44 -5.36 -24.89
N ARG A 175 6.95 -6.46 -24.30
CA ARG A 175 6.52 -7.81 -24.68
C ARG A 175 5.33 -8.32 -23.87
N TYR A 176 5.24 -7.92 -22.61
CA TYR A 176 4.30 -8.50 -21.64
C TYR A 176 3.35 -7.45 -21.00
N GLY A 177 3.45 -6.19 -21.37
CA GLY A 177 2.64 -5.11 -20.80
C GLY A 177 1.14 -5.26 -21.01
N ASN A 178 0.72 -5.99 -22.05
CA ASN A 178 -0.69 -6.17 -22.44
C ASN A 178 -1.31 -7.49 -21.95
N ILE A 179 -0.65 -8.22 -21.05
CA ILE A 179 -1.20 -9.47 -20.50
C ILE A 179 -1.46 -9.36 -19.00
N SER A 180 -2.50 -10.04 -18.53
CA SER A 180 -2.76 -10.17 -17.10
C SER A 180 -1.87 -11.24 -16.47
N PHE A 181 -1.66 -11.14 -15.16
CA PHE A 181 -0.92 -12.13 -14.40
C PHE A 181 -1.54 -13.53 -14.52
N GLY A 182 -2.88 -13.63 -14.42
CA GLY A 182 -3.58 -14.90 -14.61
C GLY A 182 -3.39 -15.49 -16.01
N SER A 183 -3.45 -14.64 -17.08
CA SER A 183 -3.18 -15.11 -18.45
C SER A 183 -1.74 -15.57 -18.60
N PHE A 184 -0.79 -14.90 -17.95
CA PHE A 184 0.61 -15.32 -17.92
C PHE A 184 0.75 -16.70 -17.26
N LEU A 185 0.21 -16.92 -16.06
CA LEU A 185 0.28 -18.20 -15.36
C LEU A 185 -0.39 -19.33 -16.14
N ASN A 186 -1.56 -19.09 -16.75
CA ASN A 186 -2.27 -20.08 -17.57
C ASN A 186 -1.49 -20.49 -18.83
N SER A 187 -0.50 -19.72 -19.26
CA SER A 187 0.39 -20.11 -20.37
C SER A 187 1.49 -21.09 -19.95
N TYR A 188 1.72 -21.26 -18.64
CA TYR A 188 2.73 -22.15 -18.07
C TYR A 188 2.15 -23.38 -17.40
N PHE A 189 0.98 -23.23 -16.77
CA PHE A 189 0.45 -24.21 -15.82
C PHE A 189 -1.00 -24.61 -16.11
N SER A 190 -1.38 -25.76 -15.55
CA SER A 190 -2.78 -26.20 -15.53
C SER A 190 -3.65 -25.28 -14.66
N ILE A 191 -4.95 -25.28 -14.89
CA ILE A 191 -5.92 -24.49 -14.09
C ILE A 191 -5.79 -24.82 -12.61
N GLY A 192 -5.62 -26.11 -12.24
CA GLY A 192 -5.47 -26.51 -10.84
C GLY A 192 -4.17 -25.98 -10.18
N ALA A 193 -3.08 -25.85 -10.94
CA ALA A 193 -1.85 -25.25 -10.44
C ALA A 193 -1.97 -23.73 -10.31
N VAL A 194 -2.65 -23.06 -11.24
CA VAL A 194 -2.94 -21.63 -11.14
C VAL A 194 -3.84 -21.33 -9.93
N ASP A 195 -4.85 -22.16 -9.70
CA ASP A 195 -5.71 -22.07 -8.52
C ASP A 195 -4.91 -22.26 -7.22
N MET A 196 -4.05 -23.29 -7.16
CA MET A 196 -3.16 -23.53 -6.02
C MET A 196 -2.22 -22.33 -5.75
N ILE A 197 -1.65 -21.74 -6.79
CA ILE A 197 -0.81 -20.53 -6.68
C ILE A 197 -1.66 -19.36 -6.14
N GLY A 198 -2.86 -19.17 -6.69
CA GLY A 198 -3.77 -18.12 -6.28
C GLY A 198 -4.11 -18.18 -4.80
N VAL A 199 -4.58 -19.35 -4.35
CA VAL A 199 -5.01 -19.56 -2.96
C VAL A 199 -3.83 -19.52 -1.98
N LEU A 200 -2.79 -20.31 -2.22
CA LEU A 200 -1.74 -20.53 -1.21
C LEU A 200 -0.75 -19.37 -1.12
N LEU A 201 -0.60 -18.56 -2.18
CA LEU A 201 0.26 -17.37 -2.19
C LEU A 201 -0.54 -16.06 -2.18
N ASP A 202 -1.87 -16.14 -2.01
CA ASP A 202 -2.78 -14.99 -1.92
C ASP A 202 -2.75 -14.09 -3.18
N PHE A 203 -2.68 -14.73 -4.37
CA PHE A 203 -2.64 -14.04 -5.66
C PHE A 203 -3.98 -14.00 -6.40
N GLU A 204 -5.06 -14.60 -5.88
CA GLU A 204 -6.35 -14.63 -6.57
C GLU A 204 -6.84 -13.22 -6.94
N ALA A 205 -6.73 -12.29 -5.98
CA ALA A 205 -7.10 -10.89 -6.19
C ALA A 205 -6.27 -10.17 -7.26
N PHE A 206 -5.11 -10.72 -7.65
CA PHE A 206 -4.16 -10.10 -8.56
C PHE A 206 -4.16 -10.71 -9.97
N MET A 207 -4.96 -11.76 -10.19
CA MET A 207 -4.98 -12.46 -11.49
C MET A 207 -5.38 -11.57 -12.67
N GLY A 208 -6.21 -10.55 -12.43
CA GLY A 208 -6.60 -9.57 -13.45
C GLY A 208 -5.61 -8.42 -13.67
N MET A 209 -4.68 -8.20 -12.75
CA MET A 209 -3.68 -7.12 -12.86
C MET A 209 -2.72 -7.35 -14.02
N SER A 210 -2.07 -6.28 -14.46
CA SER A 210 -0.93 -6.38 -15.36
C SER A 210 0.12 -7.32 -14.78
N PHE A 211 0.62 -8.23 -15.62
CA PHE A 211 1.77 -9.08 -15.27
C PHE A 211 2.97 -8.27 -14.75
N LEU A 212 3.19 -7.08 -15.30
CA LEU A 212 4.29 -6.20 -14.89
C LEU A 212 4.17 -5.73 -13.45
N GLU A 213 2.95 -5.45 -12.98
CA GLU A 213 2.71 -5.07 -11.58
C GLU A 213 3.16 -6.18 -10.63
N VAL A 214 2.69 -7.41 -10.87
CA VAL A 214 3.04 -8.55 -10.03
C VAL A 214 4.53 -8.89 -10.13
N LEU A 215 5.11 -8.83 -11.33
CA LEU A 215 6.54 -9.07 -11.53
C LEU A 215 7.39 -8.06 -10.75
N ARG A 216 7.02 -6.76 -10.76
CA ARG A 216 7.72 -5.69 -10.02
C ARG A 216 7.67 -5.91 -8.52
N GLU A 217 6.52 -6.31 -8.02
CA GLU A 217 6.32 -6.70 -6.62
C GLU A 217 7.23 -7.90 -6.27
N GLN A 218 7.26 -8.95 -7.10
CA GLN A 218 8.08 -10.14 -6.88
C GLN A 218 9.58 -9.84 -6.94
N VAL A 219 10.04 -8.96 -7.82
CA VAL A 219 11.44 -8.48 -7.82
C VAL A 219 11.78 -7.83 -6.50
N THR A 220 10.89 -6.99 -5.95
CA THR A 220 11.07 -6.34 -4.65
C THR A 220 11.13 -7.36 -3.52
N PHE A 221 10.18 -8.30 -3.46
CA PHE A 221 10.15 -9.35 -2.43
C PHE A 221 11.35 -10.27 -2.46
N LYS A 222 11.78 -10.71 -3.65
CA LYS A 222 12.97 -11.57 -3.80
C LYS A 222 14.28 -10.85 -3.48
N SER A 223 14.30 -9.52 -3.59
CA SER A 223 15.47 -8.72 -3.19
C SER A 223 15.49 -8.42 -1.70
N ALA A 224 14.35 -8.52 -1.02
CA ALA A 224 14.25 -8.29 0.41
C ALA A 224 14.69 -9.53 1.20
N THR A 225 15.63 -9.34 2.12
CA THR A 225 16.09 -10.40 3.05
C THR A 225 15.44 -10.28 4.43
N LYS A 226 14.89 -9.12 4.74
CA LYS A 226 14.20 -8.81 6.00
C LYS A 226 13.05 -7.85 5.79
N PHE A 227 12.05 -8.00 6.63
CA PHE A 227 10.93 -7.08 6.73
C PHE A 227 10.87 -6.47 8.12
N TYR A 228 10.44 -5.23 8.20
CA TYR A 228 10.30 -4.49 9.45
C TYR A 228 8.88 -3.94 9.60
N GLU A 229 8.49 -3.63 10.81
CA GLU A 229 7.36 -2.79 11.14
C GLU A 229 7.74 -1.74 12.19
N ILE A 230 7.00 -0.64 12.23
CA ILE A 230 7.20 0.37 13.28
C ILE A 230 6.50 -0.11 14.54
N THR A 231 7.27 -0.33 15.59
CA THR A 231 6.74 -0.73 16.90
C THR A 231 5.83 0.35 17.46
N GLY A 232 4.57 -0.01 17.76
CA GLY A 232 3.54 0.93 18.22
C GLY A 232 2.63 1.47 17.11
N GLY A 233 2.88 1.09 15.84
CA GLY A 233 1.99 1.35 14.72
C GLY A 233 2.62 2.15 13.58
N MET A 234 2.22 1.84 12.37
CA MET A 234 2.76 2.45 11.14
C MET A 234 2.42 3.95 11.01
N ASP A 235 1.38 4.41 11.69
CA ASP A 235 0.97 5.82 11.73
C ASP A 235 1.94 6.74 12.49
N LEU A 236 2.89 6.18 13.22
CA LEU A 236 3.95 6.96 13.88
C LEU A 236 4.85 7.66 12.87
N LEU A 237 5.06 7.08 11.68
CA LEU A 237 5.89 7.71 10.64
C LEU A 237 5.28 9.03 10.13
N PRO A 238 4.05 9.11 9.65
CA PRO A 238 3.46 10.40 9.28
C PRO A 238 3.31 11.36 10.46
N LYS A 239 3.03 10.86 11.67
CA LYS A 239 2.95 11.70 12.88
C LYS A 239 4.28 12.36 13.24
N ALA A 240 5.41 11.75 12.90
CA ALA A 240 6.74 12.30 13.14
C ALA A 240 7.04 13.60 12.37
N PHE A 241 6.25 13.93 11.34
CA PHE A 241 6.33 15.22 10.65
C PHE A 241 5.60 16.37 11.39
N LEU A 242 4.70 16.06 12.33
CA LEU A 242 3.88 17.08 13.03
C LEU A 242 4.69 18.14 13.79
N PRO A 243 5.79 17.83 14.49
CA PRO A 243 6.59 18.87 15.14
C PRO A 243 7.03 20.00 14.19
N GLN A 244 7.28 19.67 12.93
CA GLN A 244 7.67 20.63 11.90
C GLN A 244 6.49 21.27 11.18
N LEU A 245 5.40 20.51 10.94
CA LEU A 245 4.36 20.86 9.95
C LEU A 245 3.00 21.18 10.55
N LYS A 246 2.74 20.93 11.85
CA LYS A 246 1.41 21.05 12.46
C LYS A 246 0.73 22.39 12.14
N GLU A 247 1.44 23.48 12.24
CA GLU A 247 0.92 24.83 12.01
C GLU A 247 0.66 25.13 10.52
N ASN A 248 1.11 24.26 9.61
CA ASN A 248 0.90 24.39 8.18
C ASN A 248 -0.30 23.57 7.68
N ILE A 249 -0.92 22.74 8.55
CA ILE A 249 -1.99 21.81 8.16
C ILE A 249 -3.34 22.38 8.53
N LEU A 250 -4.21 22.48 7.53
CA LEU A 250 -5.63 22.78 7.69
C LEU A 250 -6.40 21.45 7.58
N PHE A 251 -6.81 20.93 8.74
CA PHE A 251 -7.59 19.68 8.82
C PHE A 251 -9.06 19.90 8.47
N ASN A 252 -9.75 18.81 8.15
CA ASN A 252 -11.17 18.75 7.77
C ASN A 252 -11.49 19.55 6.49
N GLN A 253 -10.49 19.87 5.68
CA GLN A 253 -10.65 20.66 4.44
C GLN A 253 -10.64 19.73 3.22
N LYS A 254 -11.83 19.42 2.71
CA LYS A 254 -12.01 18.61 1.50
C LYS A 254 -11.89 19.49 0.26
N LEU A 255 -10.97 19.15 -0.63
CA LEU A 255 -10.82 19.79 -1.93
C LEU A 255 -12.07 19.59 -2.78
N THR A 256 -12.62 20.68 -3.35
CA THR A 256 -13.81 20.64 -4.22
C THR A 256 -13.53 21.20 -5.60
N ARG A 257 -12.69 22.24 -5.73
CA ARG A 257 -12.36 22.85 -7.02
C ARG A 257 -10.92 23.33 -7.07
N ILE A 258 -10.36 23.27 -8.26
CA ILE A 258 -9.05 23.82 -8.64
C ILE A 258 -9.26 24.72 -9.85
N THR A 259 -8.80 25.99 -9.78
CA THR A 259 -8.85 26.91 -10.92
C THR A 259 -7.42 27.37 -11.24
N GLN A 260 -6.95 27.14 -12.47
CA GLN A 260 -5.67 27.64 -12.95
C GLN A 260 -5.85 28.96 -13.68
N ASN A 261 -5.23 30.04 -13.18
CA ASN A 261 -5.38 31.42 -13.68
C ASN A 261 -4.07 31.94 -14.27
N GLY A 262 -3.46 31.25 -15.23
CA GLY A 262 -2.19 31.66 -15.84
C GLY A 262 -1.04 31.78 -14.84
N ASN A 263 -1.04 32.83 -14.01
CA ASN A 263 0.03 33.13 -13.06
C ASN A 263 -0.20 32.65 -11.62
N SER A 264 -1.37 32.11 -11.31
CA SER A 264 -1.75 31.63 -9.99
C SER A 264 -2.68 30.44 -10.08
N ILE A 265 -2.88 29.82 -8.94
CA ILE A 265 -3.85 28.73 -8.77
C ILE A 265 -4.78 29.08 -7.60
N THR A 266 -6.07 28.84 -7.81
CA THR A 266 -7.07 28.98 -6.75
C THR A 266 -7.54 27.60 -6.33
N ILE A 267 -7.48 27.31 -5.04
CA ILE A 267 -7.94 26.07 -4.41
C ILE A 267 -9.17 26.39 -3.60
N GLN A 268 -10.27 25.67 -3.86
CA GLN A 268 -11.50 25.76 -3.08
C GLN A 268 -11.69 24.47 -2.29
N THR A 269 -12.01 24.63 -1.01
CA THR A 269 -12.29 23.52 -0.10
C THR A 269 -13.61 23.69 0.60
N THR A 270 -14.14 22.58 1.11
CA THR A 270 -15.30 22.58 2.03
C THR A 270 -14.86 21.91 3.33
N ASP A 271 -15.15 22.57 4.43
CA ASP A 271 -14.92 22.00 5.77
C ASP A 271 -15.94 20.88 6.05
N ASN A 272 -15.43 19.69 6.34
CA ASN A 272 -16.27 18.51 6.54
C ASN A 272 -17.15 18.55 7.81
N LYS A 273 -16.82 19.43 8.76
CA LYS A 273 -17.59 19.57 10.02
C LYS A 273 -18.63 20.66 9.95
N THR A 274 -18.29 21.78 9.30
CA THR A 274 -19.13 22.98 9.28
C THR A 274 -19.83 23.23 7.94
N ALA A 275 -19.42 22.51 6.88
CA ALA A 275 -19.81 22.74 5.49
C ALA A 275 -19.42 24.13 4.94
N ASN A 276 -18.61 24.91 5.66
CA ASN A 276 -18.14 26.19 5.18
C ASN A 276 -17.16 26.03 4.02
N GLN A 277 -17.23 26.92 3.05
CA GLN A 277 -16.32 26.97 1.92
C GLN A 277 -15.18 27.93 2.20
N TYR A 278 -13.97 27.53 1.80
CA TYR A 278 -12.76 28.34 1.88
C TYR A 278 -12.07 28.40 0.52
N ILE A 279 -11.52 29.56 0.21
CA ILE A 279 -10.79 29.82 -1.02
C ILE A 279 -9.40 30.30 -0.65
N MET A 280 -8.38 29.74 -1.27
CA MET A 280 -7.00 30.13 -1.12
C MET A 280 -6.29 30.24 -2.47
N ASN A 281 -5.41 31.24 -2.59
CA ASN A 281 -4.59 31.45 -3.78
C ASN A 281 -3.15 31.07 -3.50
N ALA A 282 -2.52 30.42 -4.47
CA ALA A 282 -1.13 30.01 -4.42
C ALA A 282 -0.43 30.21 -5.77
N ASP A 283 0.88 30.13 -5.77
CA ASP A 283 1.69 30.16 -6.98
C ASP A 283 1.66 28.77 -7.66
N LEU A 284 1.70 27.71 -6.87
CA LEU A 284 1.75 26.31 -7.29
C LEU A 284 0.95 25.41 -6.34
N ALA A 285 0.50 24.27 -6.83
CA ALA A 285 -0.10 23.25 -5.98
C ALA A 285 0.48 21.85 -6.26
N ILE A 286 0.61 21.05 -5.19
CA ILE A 286 0.92 19.63 -5.28
C ILE A 286 -0.33 18.84 -4.87
N ILE A 287 -0.85 18.05 -5.80
CA ILE A 287 -1.99 17.18 -5.59
C ILE A 287 -1.46 15.83 -5.11
N ALA A 288 -1.59 15.58 -3.81
CA ALA A 288 -1.07 14.38 -3.14
C ALA A 288 -2.20 13.48 -2.59
N ILE A 289 -3.38 13.56 -3.21
CA ILE A 289 -4.53 12.67 -2.95
C ILE A 289 -4.66 11.62 -4.05
N PRO A 290 -5.26 10.46 -3.75
CA PRO A 290 -5.54 9.44 -4.76
C PRO A 290 -6.38 9.97 -5.93
N PHE A 291 -6.12 9.50 -7.15
CA PHE A 291 -6.93 9.88 -8.31
C PHE A 291 -8.38 9.42 -8.20
N SER A 292 -8.65 8.35 -7.45
CA SER A 292 -10.02 7.95 -7.09
C SER A 292 -10.83 9.09 -6.45
N LEU A 293 -10.19 9.98 -5.69
CA LEU A 293 -10.81 11.17 -5.10
C LEU A 293 -10.78 12.37 -6.05
N LEU A 294 -9.71 12.52 -6.84
CA LEU A 294 -9.59 13.64 -7.77
C LEU A 294 -10.67 13.60 -8.87
N ARG A 295 -11.28 12.45 -9.11
CA ARG A 295 -12.46 12.29 -9.99
C ARG A 295 -13.65 13.19 -9.60
N PHE A 296 -13.76 13.56 -8.33
CA PHE A 296 -14.85 14.35 -7.78
C PHE A 296 -14.53 15.85 -7.65
N VAL A 297 -13.35 16.25 -8.12
CA VAL A 297 -12.85 17.64 -8.03
C VAL A 297 -13.04 18.33 -9.38
N GLU A 298 -13.68 19.48 -9.36
CA GLU A 298 -13.73 20.34 -10.54
C GLU A 298 -12.36 20.95 -10.82
N ILE A 299 -11.88 20.84 -12.07
CA ILE A 299 -10.62 21.46 -12.50
C ILE A 299 -10.91 22.38 -13.68
N GLU A 300 -10.66 23.66 -13.48
CA GLU A 300 -10.95 24.73 -14.43
C GLU A 300 -9.69 25.53 -14.82
N PRO A 301 -9.66 26.09 -16.04
CA PRO A 301 -10.57 25.75 -17.13
C PRO A 301 -10.39 24.30 -17.58
N PHE A 302 -11.41 23.71 -18.22
CA PHE A 302 -11.39 22.28 -18.59
C PHE A 302 -10.13 21.85 -19.35
N HIS A 303 -9.60 22.70 -20.21
CA HIS A 303 -8.38 22.42 -21.00
C HIS A 303 -7.06 22.70 -20.24
N SER A 304 -7.13 23.08 -18.95
CA SER A 304 -5.92 23.33 -18.13
C SER A 304 -5.18 22.05 -17.75
N ILE A 305 -5.79 20.89 -17.96
CA ILE A 305 -5.17 19.59 -17.85
C ILE A 305 -5.39 18.78 -19.15
N SER A 306 -4.38 18.00 -19.52
CA SER A 306 -4.35 17.24 -20.77
C SER A 306 -5.43 16.14 -20.81
N TYR A 307 -5.77 15.69 -22.03
CA TYR A 307 -6.68 14.57 -22.23
C TYR A 307 -6.20 13.29 -21.49
N TYR A 308 -4.91 12.95 -21.61
CA TYR A 308 -4.35 11.75 -21.00
C TYR A 308 -4.28 11.85 -19.46
N LYS A 309 -4.04 13.04 -18.90
CA LYS A 309 -4.15 13.26 -17.46
C LYS A 309 -5.59 13.00 -16.98
N ARG A 310 -6.59 13.53 -17.67
CA ARG A 310 -8.01 13.26 -17.35
C ARG A 310 -8.34 11.78 -17.50
N LYS A 311 -7.81 11.13 -18.53
CA LYS A 311 -7.96 9.69 -18.71
C LYS A 311 -7.35 8.93 -17.53
N ALA A 312 -6.13 9.25 -17.13
CA ALA A 312 -5.47 8.64 -15.99
C ALA A 312 -6.27 8.84 -14.68
N ILE A 313 -6.77 10.05 -14.41
CA ILE A 313 -7.63 10.34 -13.26
C ILE A 313 -8.90 9.48 -13.26
N ARG A 314 -9.50 9.24 -14.43
CA ARG A 314 -10.72 8.45 -14.58
C ARG A 314 -10.49 6.94 -14.52
N GLU A 315 -9.38 6.44 -15.04
CA GLU A 315 -9.21 5.02 -15.36
C GLU A 315 -8.21 4.26 -14.48
N ILE A 316 -7.28 4.95 -13.80
CA ILE A 316 -6.36 4.25 -12.90
C ILE A 316 -7.13 3.54 -11.78
N ASN A 317 -6.81 2.30 -11.55
CA ASN A 317 -7.53 1.45 -10.62
C ASN A 317 -7.01 1.59 -9.18
N TYR A 318 -7.90 1.35 -8.23
CA TYR A 318 -7.58 1.27 -6.80
C TYR A 318 -8.15 -0.02 -6.23
N MET A 319 -7.27 -0.81 -5.63
CA MET A 319 -7.60 -2.09 -5.02
C MET A 319 -8.51 -1.91 -3.81
N SER A 320 -9.59 -2.70 -3.76
CA SER A 320 -10.36 -2.87 -2.54
C SER A 320 -9.57 -3.67 -1.53
N ALA A 321 -9.62 -3.31 -0.25
CA ALA A 321 -9.01 -4.09 0.81
C ALA A 321 -9.79 -3.97 2.11
N THR A 322 -9.98 -5.11 2.78
CA THR A 322 -10.60 -5.20 4.10
C THR A 322 -9.67 -5.90 5.06
N LYS A 323 -9.53 -5.35 6.27
CA LYS A 323 -8.81 -5.97 7.38
C LYS A 323 -9.70 -6.13 8.58
N ILE A 324 -9.57 -7.26 9.26
CA ILE A 324 -10.26 -7.55 10.51
C ILE A 324 -9.20 -7.84 11.57
N GLY A 325 -9.22 -7.11 12.68
CA GLY A 325 -8.37 -7.36 13.84
C GLY A 325 -9.20 -7.92 14.98
N ILE A 326 -8.68 -8.95 15.63
CA ILE A 326 -9.31 -9.58 16.81
C ILE A 326 -8.29 -9.63 17.94
N GLU A 327 -8.69 -9.10 19.10
CA GLU A 327 -7.96 -9.25 20.34
C GLU A 327 -8.36 -10.53 21.05
N PHE A 328 -7.35 -11.31 21.44
CA PHE A 328 -7.49 -12.50 22.26
C PHE A 328 -6.89 -12.28 23.64
N LYS A 329 -7.43 -12.97 24.68
CA LYS A 329 -6.96 -12.90 26.07
C LYS A 329 -5.51 -13.34 26.23
N SER A 330 -5.06 -14.30 25.39
CA SER A 330 -3.72 -14.83 25.42
C SER A 330 -3.20 -15.13 24.03
N ARG A 331 -1.91 -15.37 23.94
CA ARG A 331 -1.21 -15.80 22.72
C ARG A 331 -1.28 -17.33 22.57
N PHE A 332 -2.48 -17.91 22.60
CA PHE A 332 -2.68 -19.34 22.65
C PHE A 332 -2.06 -20.10 21.45
N TRP A 333 -1.93 -19.46 20.29
CA TRP A 333 -1.29 -20.03 19.09
C TRP A 333 0.21 -20.30 19.29
N GLU A 334 0.88 -19.59 20.20
CA GLU A 334 2.30 -19.81 20.51
C GLU A 334 2.54 -21.18 21.17
N LYS A 335 1.54 -21.76 21.85
CA LYS A 335 1.60 -23.11 22.40
C LYS A 335 1.76 -24.19 21.32
N TYR A 336 1.38 -23.84 20.08
CA TYR A 336 1.46 -24.71 18.90
C TYR A 336 2.66 -24.34 18.01
N GLY A 337 3.55 -23.48 18.48
CA GLY A 337 4.75 -23.07 17.76
C GLY A 337 4.56 -21.96 16.72
N GLN A 338 3.43 -21.27 16.72
CA GLN A 338 3.19 -20.13 15.84
C GLN A 338 3.73 -18.85 16.50
N PHE A 339 4.90 -18.40 16.08
CA PHE A 339 5.58 -17.20 16.62
C PHE A 339 5.71 -16.14 15.52
N GLY A 340 4.70 -15.30 15.34
CA GLY A 340 4.55 -14.47 14.15
C GLY A 340 4.09 -15.29 12.94
N GLY A 341 4.39 -14.86 11.72
CA GLY A 341 3.97 -15.56 10.49
C GLY A 341 2.47 -15.49 10.24
N MET A 342 1.92 -16.50 9.53
CA MET A 342 0.56 -16.42 9.01
C MET A 342 -0.17 -17.76 9.01
N SER A 343 -1.48 -17.68 8.77
CA SER A 343 -2.30 -18.81 8.32
C SER A 343 -2.97 -18.44 7.01
N THR A 344 -2.90 -19.33 6.02
CA THR A 344 -3.52 -19.16 4.70
C THR A 344 -4.68 -20.13 4.53
N THR A 345 -5.79 -19.66 3.96
CA THR A 345 -6.99 -20.48 3.77
C THR A 345 -7.75 -20.10 2.49
N ASP A 346 -8.50 -21.04 1.94
CA ASP A 346 -9.53 -20.85 0.91
C ASP A 346 -10.87 -20.34 1.45
N LEU A 347 -10.97 -20.12 2.77
CA LEU A 347 -12.16 -19.54 3.40
C LEU A 347 -12.25 -18.02 3.15
N PRO A 348 -13.42 -17.38 3.32
CA PRO A 348 -13.61 -15.94 3.01
C PRO A 348 -12.65 -14.96 3.69
N THR A 349 -12.04 -15.33 4.82
CA THR A 349 -11.08 -14.48 5.54
C THR A 349 -9.65 -14.56 5.01
N ARG A 350 -9.35 -15.50 4.15
CA ARG A 350 -8.10 -15.71 3.40
C ARG A 350 -6.86 -15.78 4.29
N LEU A 351 -6.33 -14.68 4.70
CA LEU A 351 -5.03 -14.55 5.35
C LEU A 351 -5.18 -14.06 6.78
N SER A 352 -4.68 -14.81 7.74
CA SER A 352 -4.51 -14.34 9.13
C SER A 352 -3.04 -14.16 9.43
N LEU A 353 -2.67 -13.05 10.12
CA LEU A 353 -1.28 -12.76 10.50
C LEU A 353 -1.18 -12.61 12.01
N TYR A 354 -0.18 -13.27 12.56
CA TYR A 354 0.11 -13.26 14.00
C TYR A 354 1.13 -12.17 14.32
N PRO A 355 0.96 -11.47 15.47
CA PRO A 355 1.81 -10.33 15.79
C PRO A 355 3.28 -10.75 15.96
N SER A 356 4.18 -10.00 15.30
CA SER A 356 5.63 -10.15 15.41
C SER A 356 6.21 -9.46 16.66
N THR A 357 5.37 -8.68 17.36
CA THR A 357 5.73 -8.01 18.63
C THR A 357 5.26 -8.81 19.83
N GLY A 358 5.96 -8.69 20.96
CA GLY A 358 5.55 -9.32 22.22
C GLY A 358 5.57 -10.86 22.20
N ILE A 359 6.30 -11.50 21.31
CA ILE A 359 6.43 -12.95 21.25
C ILE A 359 6.97 -13.48 22.58
N GLY A 360 6.37 -14.56 23.09
CA GLY A 360 6.71 -15.18 24.39
C GLY A 360 6.22 -14.41 25.61
N THR A 361 5.52 -13.29 25.46
CA THR A 361 4.93 -12.56 26.59
C THR A 361 3.59 -13.15 27.00
N ILE A 362 3.22 -12.98 28.27
CA ILE A 362 1.91 -13.34 28.78
C ILE A 362 0.97 -12.16 28.59
N GLY A 363 -0.25 -12.43 28.19
CA GLY A 363 -1.32 -11.42 28.08
C GLY A 363 -1.96 -11.33 26.70
N PRO A 364 -2.81 -10.33 26.49
CA PRO A 364 -3.59 -10.21 25.27
C PRO A 364 -2.73 -9.82 24.07
N ALA A 365 -3.24 -10.15 22.87
CA ALA A 365 -2.64 -9.72 21.62
C ALA A 365 -3.69 -9.62 20.51
N VAL A 366 -3.42 -8.76 19.53
CA VAL A 366 -4.28 -8.61 18.35
C VAL A 366 -3.73 -9.45 17.22
N VAL A 367 -4.54 -10.39 16.74
CA VAL A 367 -4.33 -11.10 15.48
C VAL A 367 -5.02 -10.30 14.38
N LYS A 368 -4.35 -10.09 13.27
CA LYS A 368 -5.02 -9.69 12.03
C LYS A 368 -5.71 -10.94 11.48
N ALA A 369 -6.99 -11.09 11.83
CA ALA A 369 -7.76 -12.30 11.59
C ALA A 369 -8.23 -12.43 10.13
N SER A 370 -8.18 -11.34 9.37
CA SER A 370 -8.42 -11.34 7.93
C SER A 370 -7.65 -10.21 7.26
N TYR A 371 -7.14 -10.49 6.08
CA TYR A 371 -6.66 -9.50 5.14
C TYR A 371 -7.04 -9.96 3.73
N THR A 372 -7.98 -9.25 3.12
CA THR A 372 -8.55 -9.59 1.82
C THR A 372 -8.45 -8.44 0.85
N TRP A 373 -8.43 -8.76 -0.45
CA TRP A 373 -8.40 -7.78 -1.54
C TRP A 373 -9.49 -8.08 -2.58
N ALA A 374 -9.69 -7.15 -3.51
CA ALA A 374 -10.61 -7.25 -4.65
C ALA A 374 -12.01 -7.74 -4.24
N ASP A 375 -12.51 -8.76 -4.88
CA ASP A 375 -13.88 -9.27 -4.69
C ASP A 375 -14.13 -9.83 -3.29
N GLU A 376 -13.14 -10.48 -2.66
CA GLU A 376 -13.26 -10.94 -1.28
C GLU A 376 -13.43 -9.75 -0.32
N ALA A 377 -12.64 -8.68 -0.53
CA ALA A 377 -12.79 -7.48 0.27
C ALA A 377 -14.14 -6.78 0.07
N LEU A 378 -14.66 -6.77 -1.16
CA LEU A 378 -15.99 -6.25 -1.47
C LEU A 378 -17.10 -7.09 -0.84
N THR A 379 -16.99 -8.41 -0.91
CA THR A 379 -17.92 -9.33 -0.26
C THR A 379 -18.00 -9.06 1.25
N LEU A 380 -16.84 -8.95 1.93
CA LEU A 380 -16.79 -8.60 3.34
C LEU A 380 -17.32 -7.18 3.61
N SER A 381 -17.20 -6.25 2.67
CA SER A 381 -17.68 -4.88 2.84
C SER A 381 -19.20 -4.75 2.92
N ALA A 382 -19.94 -5.73 2.37
CA ALA A 382 -21.39 -5.78 2.42
C ALA A 382 -21.93 -6.20 3.80
N LEU A 383 -21.09 -6.80 4.64
CA LEU A 383 -21.44 -7.25 5.98
C LEU A 383 -21.31 -6.10 7.00
N THR A 384 -22.03 -6.22 8.12
CA THR A 384 -21.79 -5.39 9.30
C THR A 384 -20.44 -5.73 9.94
N GLU A 385 -19.93 -4.84 10.80
CA GLU A 385 -18.69 -5.12 11.53
C GLU A 385 -18.79 -6.36 12.41
N GLU A 386 -19.92 -6.55 13.08
CA GLU A 386 -20.19 -7.73 13.92
C GLU A 386 -20.17 -9.03 13.11
N GLU A 387 -20.80 -9.04 11.94
CA GLU A 387 -20.78 -10.19 11.03
C GLU A 387 -19.36 -10.50 10.53
N ARG A 388 -18.58 -9.49 10.16
CA ARG A 388 -17.16 -9.66 9.77
C ARG A 388 -16.35 -10.31 10.87
N ILE A 389 -16.49 -9.84 12.12
CA ILE A 389 -15.81 -10.41 13.28
C ILE A 389 -16.27 -11.85 13.52
N HIS A 390 -17.59 -12.10 13.44
CA HIS A 390 -18.15 -13.44 13.60
C HIS A 390 -17.58 -14.42 12.57
N TYR A 391 -17.53 -14.05 11.30
CA TYR A 391 -16.97 -14.90 10.25
C TYR A 391 -15.46 -15.12 10.43
N ALA A 392 -14.73 -14.10 10.88
CA ALA A 392 -13.30 -14.25 11.17
C ALA A 392 -13.05 -15.23 12.35
N LEU A 393 -13.86 -15.18 13.40
CA LEU A 393 -13.80 -16.17 14.50
C LEU A 393 -14.17 -17.58 14.02
N ARG A 394 -15.21 -17.71 13.20
CA ARG A 394 -15.62 -19.00 12.61
C ARG A 394 -14.48 -19.62 11.78
N ASP A 395 -13.84 -18.83 10.93
CA ASP A 395 -12.78 -19.32 10.06
C ASP A 395 -11.51 -19.66 10.88
N LEU A 396 -11.16 -18.82 11.86
CA LEU A 396 -10.10 -19.13 12.82
C LEU A 396 -10.39 -20.40 13.65
N SER A 397 -11.67 -20.70 13.92
CA SER A 397 -12.03 -21.94 14.65
C SER A 397 -11.72 -23.21 13.83
N LYS A 398 -11.70 -23.15 12.49
CA LYS A 398 -11.23 -24.25 11.64
C LYS A 398 -9.73 -24.51 11.81
N ILE A 399 -8.99 -23.45 12.12
CA ILE A 399 -7.55 -23.51 12.32
C ILE A 399 -7.19 -23.89 13.76
N TRP A 400 -7.82 -23.25 14.75
CA TRP A 400 -7.41 -23.34 16.16
C TRP A 400 -8.42 -24.07 17.06
N GLY A 401 -9.57 -24.48 16.53
CA GLY A 401 -10.66 -25.07 17.32
C GLY A 401 -11.46 -24.01 18.09
N ASP A 402 -12.41 -24.48 18.89
CA ASP A 402 -13.40 -23.62 19.57
C ASP A 402 -12.80 -22.73 20.67
N GLN A 403 -11.53 -22.93 21.03
CA GLN A 403 -10.83 -22.06 21.99
C GLN A 403 -10.82 -20.59 21.53
N VAL A 404 -10.89 -20.29 20.23
CA VAL A 404 -10.94 -18.91 19.72
C VAL A 404 -12.12 -18.14 20.28
N TYR A 405 -13.26 -18.78 20.52
CA TYR A 405 -14.43 -18.14 21.10
C TYR A 405 -14.27 -17.81 22.58
N SER A 406 -13.64 -18.70 23.34
CA SER A 406 -13.37 -18.48 24.79
C SER A 406 -12.24 -17.49 25.02
N GLU A 407 -11.30 -17.38 24.09
CA GLU A 407 -10.17 -16.43 24.13
C GLU A 407 -10.55 -15.05 23.56
N PHE A 408 -11.65 -14.90 22.85
CA PHE A 408 -12.09 -13.65 22.24
C PHE A 408 -12.33 -12.55 23.28
N VAL A 409 -11.85 -11.35 23.03
CA VAL A 409 -12.05 -10.14 23.84
C VAL A 409 -12.89 -9.13 23.05
N THR A 410 -12.37 -8.66 21.94
CA THR A 410 -13.01 -7.65 21.07
C THR A 410 -12.43 -7.74 19.66
N GLY A 411 -13.03 -7.01 18.74
CA GLY A 411 -12.53 -6.92 17.36
C GLY A 411 -12.99 -5.65 16.68
N THR A 412 -12.34 -5.31 15.58
CA THR A 412 -12.76 -4.23 14.67
C THR A 412 -12.33 -4.55 13.26
N SER A 413 -12.90 -3.85 12.29
CA SER A 413 -12.57 -4.01 10.90
C SER A 413 -12.41 -2.67 10.19
N PHE A 414 -11.63 -2.64 9.12
CA PHE A 414 -11.45 -1.46 8.31
C PHE A 414 -11.52 -1.82 6.82
N ASN A 415 -12.41 -1.12 6.09
CA ASN A 415 -12.57 -1.27 4.65
C ASN A 415 -12.11 0.00 3.93
N TRP A 416 -11.09 -0.14 3.10
CA TRP A 416 -10.50 0.99 2.40
C TRP A 416 -11.38 1.55 1.28
N SER A 417 -12.21 0.73 0.65
CA SER A 417 -13.10 1.18 -0.43
C SER A 417 -14.30 1.98 0.10
N GLN A 418 -14.69 1.75 1.35
CA GLN A 418 -15.73 2.53 2.02
C GLN A 418 -15.18 3.80 2.71
N ASN A 419 -13.86 3.98 2.76
CA ASN A 419 -13.25 5.17 3.33
C ASN A 419 -13.42 6.36 2.38
N PRO A 420 -14.18 7.42 2.75
CA PRO A 420 -14.46 8.55 1.88
C PRO A 420 -13.25 9.41 1.53
N PHE A 421 -12.11 9.20 2.22
CA PHE A 421 -10.87 9.95 2.05
C PHE A 421 -9.77 9.16 1.31
N SER A 422 -10.11 7.99 0.74
CA SER A 422 -9.17 7.20 -0.08
C SER A 422 -9.85 6.50 -1.25
N VAL A 423 -11.05 5.96 -1.03
CA VAL A 423 -11.83 5.18 -2.03
C VAL A 423 -10.93 4.12 -2.68
N GLY A 424 -10.32 3.28 -1.82
CA GLY A 424 -9.39 2.22 -2.19
C GLY A 424 -8.10 2.23 -1.37
N ALA A 425 -7.41 1.10 -1.37
CA ALA A 425 -6.20 0.85 -0.57
C ALA A 425 -4.92 1.30 -1.27
N PHE A 426 -4.73 0.90 -2.53
CA PHE A 426 -3.56 1.24 -3.34
C PHE A 426 -3.90 1.13 -4.83
N THR A 427 -3.07 1.77 -5.65
CA THR A 427 -3.24 1.74 -7.10
C THR A 427 -2.59 0.51 -7.73
N PHE A 428 -3.07 0.14 -8.90
CA PHE A 428 -2.46 -0.87 -9.77
C PHE A 428 -2.83 -0.60 -11.23
N PHE A 429 -2.04 -1.15 -12.14
CA PHE A 429 -2.32 -1.15 -13.56
C PHE A 429 -3.01 -2.44 -14.01
N GLU A 430 -4.00 -2.29 -14.88
CA GLU A 430 -4.48 -3.37 -15.74
C GLU A 430 -3.57 -3.54 -16.96
N PRO A 431 -3.71 -4.66 -17.72
CA PRO A 431 -2.97 -4.86 -18.95
C PRO A 431 -3.06 -3.65 -19.90
N GLY A 432 -1.92 -3.17 -20.38
CA GLY A 432 -1.80 -2.03 -21.30
C GLY A 432 -1.82 -0.64 -20.65
N GLN A 433 -2.32 -0.49 -19.43
CA GLN A 433 -2.44 0.82 -18.80
C GLN A 433 -1.10 1.48 -18.45
N GLU A 434 -0.08 0.70 -18.12
CA GLU A 434 1.23 1.27 -17.79
C GLU A 434 1.83 1.98 -19.02
N GLU A 435 1.84 1.35 -20.19
CA GLU A 435 2.33 1.94 -21.43
C GLU A 435 1.53 3.21 -21.79
N GLU A 436 0.21 3.17 -21.63
CA GLU A 436 -0.66 4.26 -22.02
C GLU A 436 -0.61 5.45 -21.06
N LEU A 437 -0.58 5.22 -19.74
CA LEU A 437 -0.89 6.25 -18.73
C LEU A 437 0.29 6.67 -17.88
N ASN A 438 1.30 5.83 -17.68
CA ASN A 438 2.36 6.06 -16.68
C ASN A 438 3.07 7.41 -16.85
N SER A 439 3.39 7.81 -18.08
CA SER A 439 4.06 9.08 -18.35
C SER A 439 3.20 10.31 -18.03
N TYR A 440 1.88 10.16 -18.05
CA TYR A 440 0.94 11.25 -17.79
C TYR A 440 0.53 11.35 -16.31
N ILE A 441 0.57 10.24 -15.57
CA ILE A 441 0.13 10.22 -14.16
C ILE A 441 0.97 11.18 -13.32
N SER A 442 2.30 11.15 -13.46
CA SER A 442 3.22 11.96 -12.68
C SER A 442 3.54 13.33 -13.25
N SER A 443 3.33 13.55 -14.57
CA SER A 443 3.72 14.81 -15.23
C SER A 443 2.95 16.01 -14.70
N PRO A 444 3.61 17.16 -14.51
CA PRO A 444 2.93 18.41 -14.15
C PRO A 444 1.95 18.89 -15.24
N GLU A 445 0.92 19.59 -14.83
CA GLU A 445 -0.08 20.22 -15.70
C GLU A 445 -0.19 21.70 -15.34
N GLY A 446 0.55 22.53 -16.06
CA GLY A 446 0.65 23.94 -15.75
C GLY A 446 1.28 24.17 -14.36
N ARG A 447 0.48 24.67 -13.41
CA ARG A 447 0.88 24.92 -12.02
C ARG A 447 0.54 23.79 -11.05
N LEU A 448 0.02 22.69 -11.55
CA LEU A 448 -0.32 21.51 -10.80
C LEU A 448 0.79 20.47 -10.91
N HIS A 449 1.30 20.04 -9.77
CA HIS A 449 2.19 18.89 -9.63
C HIS A 449 1.44 17.75 -8.96
N PHE A 450 1.87 16.52 -9.17
CA PHE A 450 1.16 15.33 -8.66
C PHE A 450 2.12 14.46 -7.87
N ALA A 451 1.65 13.99 -6.72
CA ALA A 451 2.39 13.08 -5.84
C ALA A 451 1.43 12.02 -5.25
N GLY A 452 1.98 10.96 -4.72
CA GLY A 452 1.24 9.80 -4.21
C GLY A 452 1.86 8.52 -4.76
N GLU A 453 1.62 7.37 -4.12
CA GLU A 453 2.18 6.09 -4.58
C GLU A 453 1.82 5.80 -6.03
N HIS A 454 0.63 6.23 -6.48
CA HIS A 454 0.14 6.09 -7.85
C HIS A 454 0.95 6.88 -8.89
N THR A 455 1.81 7.79 -8.48
CA THR A 455 2.68 8.58 -9.37
C THR A 455 4.14 8.09 -9.33
N SER A 456 4.38 6.91 -8.77
CA SER A 456 5.67 6.22 -8.71
C SER A 456 5.58 4.87 -9.41
N ARG A 457 6.69 4.12 -9.45
CA ARG A 457 6.70 2.71 -9.86
C ARG A 457 6.63 1.74 -8.67
N SER A 458 6.59 2.27 -7.45
CA SER A 458 6.44 1.50 -6.20
C SER A 458 5.01 1.63 -5.68
N HIS A 459 4.03 1.11 -6.45
CA HIS A 459 2.63 1.12 -6.04
C HIS A 459 2.43 0.35 -4.74
N ALA A 460 1.37 0.64 -4.01
CA ALA A 460 1.00 0.02 -2.73
C ALA A 460 1.96 0.28 -1.54
N TRP A 461 3.06 0.99 -1.73
CA TRP A 461 4.09 1.16 -0.71
C TRP A 461 4.27 2.60 -0.23
N ILE A 462 4.65 2.75 1.04
CA ILE A 462 5.10 4.05 1.59
C ILE A 462 6.31 4.57 0.81
N GLN A 463 7.18 3.67 0.35
CA GLN A 463 8.34 3.98 -0.48
C GLN A 463 7.97 4.83 -1.69
N GLY A 464 6.97 4.41 -2.48
CA GLY A 464 6.53 5.14 -3.66
C GLY A 464 5.88 6.49 -3.34
N ALA A 465 5.18 6.57 -2.21
CA ALA A 465 4.62 7.84 -1.75
C ALA A 465 5.74 8.85 -1.40
N ILE A 466 6.79 8.42 -0.70
CA ILE A 466 7.95 9.25 -0.35
C ILE A 466 8.71 9.67 -1.63
N GLU A 467 9.00 8.72 -2.51
CA GLU A 467 9.66 8.96 -3.80
C GLU A 467 8.95 10.06 -4.59
N SER A 468 7.65 9.92 -4.76
CA SER A 468 6.83 10.89 -5.49
C SER A 468 6.77 12.26 -4.81
N GLY A 469 6.76 12.30 -3.48
CA GLY A 469 6.81 13.53 -2.69
C GLY A 469 8.13 14.28 -2.88
N ILE A 470 9.26 13.56 -2.89
CA ILE A 470 10.59 14.14 -3.17
C ILE A 470 10.64 14.68 -4.59
N ARG A 471 10.17 13.91 -5.57
CA ARG A 471 10.13 14.32 -6.98
C ARG A 471 9.32 15.60 -7.15
N ALA A 472 8.08 15.64 -6.65
CA ALA A 472 7.21 16.80 -6.79
C ALA A 472 7.75 18.03 -6.07
N ALA A 473 8.37 17.88 -4.90
CA ALA A 473 9.04 18.97 -4.20
C ALA A 473 10.24 19.51 -4.99
N ASN A 474 11.04 18.64 -5.59
CA ASN A 474 12.17 19.04 -6.42
C ASN A 474 11.72 19.76 -7.70
N GLU A 475 10.65 19.30 -8.35
CA GLU A 475 10.03 19.98 -9.49
C GLU A 475 9.64 21.42 -9.13
N VAL A 476 8.86 21.60 -8.05
CA VAL A 476 8.38 22.91 -7.57
C VAL A 476 9.56 23.81 -7.21
N ASN A 477 10.58 23.30 -6.51
CA ASN A 477 11.74 24.06 -6.08
C ASN A 477 12.66 24.48 -7.25
N SER A 478 12.56 23.79 -8.40
CA SER A 478 13.35 24.08 -9.60
C SER A 478 12.71 25.11 -10.54
N ILE A 479 11.47 25.55 -10.27
CA ILE A 479 10.78 26.60 -11.05
C ILE A 479 11.34 27.95 -10.61
N TYR A 480 11.91 28.71 -11.56
CA TYR A 480 12.48 30.05 -11.34
C TYR A 480 11.41 31.14 -11.34
#